data_5b20060d7d8632221709513f13a75a2b
#
_entry.id   5b20060d7d8632221709513f13a75a2b
#
_cell.length_a   1.000
_cell.length_b   1.000
_cell.length_c   1.000
_cell.angle_alpha   90.00
_cell.angle_beta   90.00
_cell.angle_gamma   90.00
#
_symmetry.space_group_name_H-M   'P 1'
#
loop_
_entity.id
_entity.type
_entity.pdbx_description
1 polymer ?
#
loop_
_entity_poly.entity_id
_entity_poly.type
_entity_poly.pdbx_seq_one_letter_code
_entity_poly.pdbx_strand_id
1 'polypeptide(L)'
;TVNSIREIPLTDYRLFKAHVIKNSLNQADNYITLDQGSSSGIRPEMGVVDGNGIVGIVYETSSSYSLVISVLNSKSNISCKIVGSDYFGYLKWEHGDSRYAYLKDLPRHAEFNLGDTVVTSGFSTVFPEGIMVGTVDDMSDSHDGLSYLLKIKLATDFGKVSDVRVIARNGQQEQKELENKAVK
;
A
#
# COMPACT_ATOMS: atom_id res chain seq x y z
N THR A 1 10.53 -15.91 -0.84
CA THR A 1 9.93 -14.60 -0.56
C THR A 1 10.08 -13.70 -1.78
N VAL A 2 8.98 -13.28 -2.31
CA VAL A 2 8.96 -12.37 -3.45
C VAL A 2 9.46 -11.00 -2.98
N ASN A 3 10.52 -10.51 -3.60
CA ASN A 3 11.02 -9.17 -3.33
C ASN A 3 10.26 -8.18 -4.22
N SER A 4 9.29 -7.48 -3.66
CA SER A 4 8.44 -6.55 -4.40
C SER A 4 9.22 -5.49 -5.17
N ILE A 5 10.38 -5.09 -4.69
CA ILE A 5 11.22 -4.08 -5.36
C ILE A 5 11.77 -4.60 -6.69
N ARG A 6 12.09 -5.90 -6.77
CA ARG A 6 12.65 -6.50 -7.99
C ARG A 6 11.63 -6.68 -9.10
N GLU A 7 10.36 -6.67 -8.76
CA GLU A 7 9.27 -6.87 -9.73
C GLU A 7 8.81 -5.60 -10.40
N ILE A 8 9.28 -4.43 -9.93
CA ILE A 8 8.88 -3.14 -10.49
C ILE A 8 9.60 -2.91 -11.80
N PRO A 9 8.88 -2.71 -12.92
CA PRO A 9 9.50 -2.42 -14.22
C PRO A 9 10.23 -1.07 -14.18
N LEU A 10 11.54 -1.08 -14.42
CA LEU A 10 12.37 0.11 -14.35
C LEU A 10 12.06 1.16 -15.44
N THR A 11 11.40 0.76 -16.51
CA THR A 11 11.06 1.66 -17.62
C THR A 11 9.93 2.62 -17.29
N ASP A 12 8.98 2.18 -16.41
CA ASP A 12 7.77 2.93 -16.09
C ASP A 12 7.82 3.62 -14.74
N TYR A 13 8.85 3.34 -13.93
CA TYR A 13 8.95 3.79 -12.55
C TYR A 13 10.36 4.23 -12.21
N ARG A 14 10.45 5.19 -11.29
CA ARG A 14 11.71 5.59 -10.65
C ARG A 14 11.61 5.21 -9.18
N LEU A 15 12.72 4.72 -8.63
CA LEU A 15 12.82 4.34 -7.22
C LEU A 15 13.79 5.27 -6.51
N PHE A 16 13.35 5.85 -5.40
CA PHE A 16 14.19 6.68 -4.53
C PHE A 16 14.51 5.88 -3.26
N LYS A 17 15.79 5.80 -2.94
CA LYS A 17 16.25 5.17 -1.69
C LYS A 17 16.01 6.10 -0.52
N ALA A 18 15.51 5.56 0.58
CA ALA A 18 15.33 6.29 1.82
C ALA A 18 15.41 5.34 3.02
N HIS A 19 15.64 5.91 4.20
CA HIS A 19 15.66 5.18 5.46
C HIS A 19 14.58 5.71 6.38
N VAL A 20 14.00 4.80 7.15
CA VAL A 20 13.05 5.13 8.22
C VAL A 20 13.84 5.66 9.42
N ILE A 21 13.51 6.86 9.86
CA ILE A 21 14.12 7.48 11.03
C ILE A 21 13.12 7.61 12.20
N LYS A 22 11.84 7.41 11.95
CA LYS A 22 10.81 7.36 12.97
C LYS A 22 9.62 6.53 12.48
N ASN A 23 9.07 5.70 13.36
CA ASN A 23 7.95 4.82 13.04
C ASN A 23 7.07 4.66 14.28
N SER A 24 5.76 4.56 14.08
CA SER A 24 4.83 4.21 15.16
C SER A 24 3.96 3.02 14.75
N LEU A 25 3.55 2.23 15.75
CA LEU A 25 2.73 1.03 15.55
C LEU A 25 1.48 1.04 16.43
N ASN A 26 1.45 1.88 17.46
CA ASN A 26 0.50 1.77 18.57
C ASN A 26 -0.59 2.85 18.55
N GLN A 27 -0.64 3.64 17.51
CA GLN A 27 -1.64 4.69 17.36
C GLN A 27 -2.78 4.21 16.46
N ALA A 28 -3.91 4.88 16.49
CA ALA A 28 -4.96 4.67 15.51
C ALA A 28 -4.51 5.11 14.11
N ASP A 29 -3.70 6.16 14.06
CA ASP A 29 -3.10 6.70 12.85
C ASP A 29 -1.59 6.71 13.00
N ASN A 30 -0.91 5.79 12.35
CA ASN A 30 0.55 5.67 12.42
C ASN A 30 1.21 6.31 11.20
N TYR A 31 2.33 6.98 11.47
CA TYR A 31 3.14 7.65 10.46
C TYR A 31 4.57 7.15 10.51
N ILE A 32 5.23 7.26 9.37
CA ILE A 32 6.64 6.90 9.22
C ILE A 32 7.36 8.13 8.66
N THR A 33 8.50 8.48 9.25
CA THR A 33 9.35 9.57 8.75
C THR A 33 10.55 9.00 8.04
N LEU A 34 10.81 9.51 6.83
CA LEU A 34 11.95 9.13 6.01
C LEU A 34 12.99 10.25 6.00
N ASP A 35 14.26 9.87 5.80
CA ASP A 35 15.41 10.77 5.77
C ASP A 35 15.65 11.43 4.40
N GLN A 36 14.72 11.35 3.48
CA GLN A 36 14.77 11.98 2.17
C GLN A 36 13.46 12.73 1.93
N GLY A 37 13.53 13.81 1.19
CA GLY A 37 12.36 14.66 0.93
C GLY A 37 12.30 15.21 -0.49
N SER A 38 11.71 16.39 -0.64
CA SER A 38 11.48 16.98 -1.96
C SER A 38 12.75 17.30 -2.74
N SER A 39 13.86 17.58 -2.05
CA SER A 39 15.13 17.83 -2.73
C SER A 39 15.69 16.58 -3.43
N SER A 40 15.26 15.40 -3.03
CA SER A 40 15.58 14.13 -3.69
C SER A 40 14.60 13.75 -4.79
N GLY A 41 13.51 14.48 -4.94
CA GLY A 41 12.47 14.21 -5.93
C GLY A 41 11.23 13.53 -5.37
N ILE A 42 11.16 13.30 -4.05
CA ILE A 42 10.00 12.67 -3.41
C ILE A 42 8.86 13.69 -3.29
N ARG A 43 7.66 13.24 -3.62
CA ARG A 43 6.43 14.06 -3.60
C ARG A 43 5.30 13.31 -2.89
N PRO A 44 4.28 14.05 -2.40
CA PRO A 44 3.07 13.42 -1.87
C PRO A 44 2.44 12.45 -2.87
N GLU A 45 1.79 11.42 -2.33
CA GLU A 45 1.10 10.37 -3.07
C GLU A 45 2.01 9.40 -3.84
N MET A 46 3.30 9.43 -3.57
CA MET A 46 4.19 8.35 -4.01
C MET A 46 4.07 7.17 -3.05
N GLY A 47 4.10 5.96 -3.58
CA GLY A 47 4.05 4.73 -2.79
C GLY A 47 5.39 4.43 -2.15
N VAL A 48 5.35 3.79 -0.98
CA VAL A 48 6.55 3.38 -0.24
C VAL A 48 6.51 1.87 -0.04
N VAL A 49 7.60 1.21 -0.40
CA VAL A 49 7.75 -0.25 -0.27
C VAL A 49 9.10 -0.58 0.37
N ASP A 50 9.18 -1.79 0.93
CA ASP A 50 10.45 -2.40 1.32
C ASP A 50 10.63 -3.75 0.62
N GLY A 51 11.64 -4.52 1.02
CA GLY A 51 11.90 -5.82 0.42
C GLY A 51 10.81 -6.86 0.63
N ASN A 52 9.88 -6.66 1.54
CA ASN A 52 8.82 -7.60 1.89
C ASN A 52 7.45 -7.21 1.32
N GLY A 53 7.19 -5.93 1.15
CA GLY A 53 5.89 -5.50 0.65
C GLY A 53 5.65 -4.00 0.81
N ILE A 54 4.37 -3.63 0.73
CA ILE A 54 3.96 -2.23 0.88
C ILE A 54 4.20 -1.72 2.29
N VAL A 55 4.59 -0.45 2.39
CA VAL A 55 4.84 0.24 3.67
C VAL A 55 3.83 1.36 3.90
N GLY A 56 3.55 2.14 2.88
CA GLY A 56 2.61 3.24 2.99
C GLY A 56 2.63 4.18 1.79
N ILE A 57 2.11 5.37 1.99
CA ILE A 57 1.99 6.40 0.94
C ILE A 57 2.52 7.72 1.49
N VAL A 58 3.36 8.40 0.72
CA VAL A 58 3.89 9.71 1.11
C VAL A 58 2.73 10.70 1.25
N TYR A 59 2.62 11.30 2.42
CA TYR A 59 1.58 12.27 2.76
C TYR A 59 2.06 13.70 2.53
N GLU A 60 3.21 14.04 3.08
CA GLU A 60 3.79 15.37 3.01
C GLU A 60 5.30 15.30 2.97
N THR A 61 5.93 16.31 2.35
CA THR A 61 7.39 16.39 2.27
C THR A 61 7.88 17.76 2.70
N SER A 62 9.06 17.78 3.31
CA SER A 62 9.90 18.96 3.42
C SER A 62 11.11 18.77 2.49
N SER A 63 12.03 19.70 2.52
CA SER A 63 13.24 19.62 1.69
C SER A 63 14.02 18.31 1.91
N SER A 64 14.19 17.92 3.18
CA SER A 64 15.06 16.79 3.56
C SER A 64 14.35 15.58 4.12
N TYR A 65 13.03 15.65 4.33
CA TYR A 65 12.26 14.60 5.01
C TYR A 65 10.92 14.35 4.31
N SER A 66 10.41 13.14 4.48
CA SER A 66 9.07 12.76 4.03
C SER A 66 8.28 12.15 5.19
N LEU A 67 7.01 12.54 5.30
CA LEU A 67 6.06 11.94 6.21
C LEU A 67 5.18 10.98 5.42
N VAL A 68 5.15 9.72 5.84
CA VAL A 68 4.42 8.65 5.17
C VAL A 68 3.22 8.24 6.03
N ILE A 69 2.04 8.15 5.42
CA ILE A 69 0.91 7.47 6.03
C ILE A 69 1.21 5.97 5.94
N SER A 70 1.44 5.35 7.09
CA SER A 70 1.68 3.91 7.17
C SER A 70 0.43 3.15 6.71
N VAL A 71 0.62 1.92 6.22
CA VAL A 71 -0.52 1.00 6.04
C VAL A 71 -1.30 0.86 7.35
N LEU A 72 -0.61 0.96 8.49
CA LEU A 72 -1.22 0.92 9.83
C LEU A 72 -1.82 2.27 10.23
N ASN A 73 -2.78 2.73 9.45
CA ASN A 73 -3.40 4.03 9.62
C ASN A 73 -4.84 3.94 9.15
N SER A 74 -5.77 4.50 9.91
CA SER A 74 -7.19 4.46 9.58
C SER A 74 -7.53 5.15 8.25
N LYS A 75 -6.68 6.06 7.80
CA LYS A 75 -6.82 6.77 6.52
C LYS A 75 -6.27 5.99 5.34
N SER A 76 -5.55 4.90 5.58
CA SER A 76 -5.00 4.07 4.52
C SER A 76 -6.12 3.39 3.73
N ASN A 77 -6.03 3.44 2.41
CA ASN A 77 -7.02 2.85 1.52
C ASN A 77 -6.32 2.45 0.23
N ILE A 78 -5.91 1.18 0.15
CA ILE A 78 -5.09 0.69 -0.96
C ILE A 78 -5.86 -0.36 -1.72
N SER A 79 -6.03 -0.16 -3.03
CA SER A 79 -6.69 -1.14 -3.89
C SER A 79 -5.80 -2.36 -4.08
N CYS A 80 -6.31 -3.52 -3.70
CA CYS A 80 -5.60 -4.79 -3.74
C CYS A 80 -6.43 -5.86 -4.43
N LYS A 81 -5.74 -6.89 -4.93
CA LYS A 81 -6.40 -8.05 -5.53
C LYS A 81 -5.73 -9.34 -5.04
N ILE A 82 -6.45 -10.43 -5.18
CA ILE A 82 -5.91 -11.77 -4.97
C ILE A 82 -5.27 -12.21 -6.28
N VAL A 83 -4.05 -12.74 -6.22
CA VAL A 83 -3.34 -13.22 -7.41
C VAL A 83 -4.18 -14.30 -8.10
N GLY A 84 -4.35 -14.18 -9.42
CA GLY A 84 -5.16 -15.09 -10.22
C GLY A 84 -6.65 -14.72 -10.27
N SER A 85 -7.06 -13.65 -9.60
CA SER A 85 -8.44 -13.14 -9.62
C SER A 85 -8.51 -11.79 -10.32
N ASP A 86 -9.61 -11.54 -11.01
CA ASP A 86 -9.90 -10.24 -11.63
C ASP A 86 -10.59 -9.28 -10.66
N TYR A 87 -10.96 -9.76 -9.48
CA TYR A 87 -11.68 -8.97 -8.49
C TYR A 87 -10.72 -8.30 -7.53
N PHE A 88 -11.06 -7.08 -7.11
CA PHE A 88 -10.26 -6.33 -6.16
C PHE A 88 -11.12 -5.77 -5.04
N GLY A 89 -10.49 -5.43 -3.94
CA GLY A 89 -11.07 -4.78 -2.78
C GLY A 89 -10.11 -3.71 -2.27
N TYR A 90 -10.45 -3.16 -1.10
CA TYR A 90 -9.67 -2.09 -0.48
C TYR A 90 -9.10 -2.53 0.85
N LEU A 91 -7.78 -2.38 0.99
CA LEU A 91 -7.07 -2.71 2.22
C LEU A 91 -7.27 -1.60 3.23
N LYS A 92 -7.76 -1.98 4.41
CA LYS A 92 -7.97 -1.09 5.55
C LYS A 92 -7.34 -1.69 6.79
N TRP A 93 -6.69 -0.86 7.57
CA TRP A 93 -6.19 -1.26 8.87
C TRP A 93 -7.09 -0.75 9.98
N GLU A 94 -7.38 -1.62 10.94
CA GLU A 94 -8.12 -1.29 12.14
C GLU A 94 -7.16 -1.33 13.33
N HIS A 95 -7.32 -0.40 14.25
CA HIS A 95 -6.47 -0.27 15.43
C HIS A 95 -6.27 -1.60 16.16
N GLY A 96 -5.05 -1.89 16.53
CA GLY A 96 -4.70 -3.07 17.34
C GLY A 96 -3.45 -3.77 16.83
N ASP A 97 -3.61 -4.85 16.08
CA ASP A 97 -2.49 -5.72 15.69
C ASP A 97 -1.80 -5.22 14.42
N SER A 98 -0.49 -4.96 14.51
CA SER A 98 0.33 -4.49 13.39
C SER A 98 0.61 -5.55 12.31
N ARG A 99 0.23 -6.80 12.57
CA ARG A 99 0.48 -7.93 11.64
C ARG A 99 -0.63 -8.12 10.63
N TYR A 100 -1.81 -7.55 10.85
CA TYR A 100 -3.01 -7.83 10.07
C TYR A 100 -3.70 -6.55 9.61
N ALA A 101 -4.29 -6.63 8.43
CA ALA A 101 -5.22 -5.63 7.92
C ALA A 101 -6.42 -6.35 7.33
N TYR A 102 -7.38 -5.61 6.81
CA TYR A 102 -8.61 -6.20 6.26
C TYR A 102 -8.80 -5.74 4.83
N LEU A 103 -9.10 -6.69 3.95
CA LEU A 103 -9.49 -6.42 2.57
C LEU A 103 -11.02 -6.39 2.52
N LYS A 104 -11.58 -5.24 2.18
CA LYS A 104 -13.01 -4.95 2.16
C LYS A 104 -13.52 -4.81 0.73
N ASP A 105 -14.83 -4.96 0.57
CA ASP A 105 -15.54 -4.73 -0.68
C ASP A 105 -15.20 -5.73 -1.80
N LEU A 106 -14.64 -6.89 -1.44
CA LEU A 106 -14.45 -7.97 -2.40
C LEU A 106 -15.81 -8.60 -2.74
N PRO A 107 -16.19 -8.69 -4.03
CA PRO A 107 -17.50 -9.24 -4.40
C PRO A 107 -17.75 -10.66 -3.90
N ARG A 108 -19.00 -10.97 -3.55
CA ARG A 108 -19.39 -12.30 -3.03
C ARG A 108 -19.05 -13.45 -3.97
N HIS A 109 -19.05 -13.21 -5.26
CA HIS A 109 -18.75 -14.23 -6.26
C HIS A 109 -17.24 -14.38 -6.55
N ALA A 110 -16.40 -13.60 -5.88
CA ALA A 110 -14.95 -13.75 -6.00
C ALA A 110 -14.51 -15.08 -5.39
N GLU A 111 -13.65 -15.80 -6.10
CA GLU A 111 -13.09 -17.05 -5.64
C GLU A 111 -11.73 -16.84 -5.01
N PHE A 112 -11.50 -17.46 -3.85
CA PHE A 112 -10.23 -17.40 -3.14
C PHE A 112 -10.10 -18.56 -2.17
N ASN A 113 -8.86 -18.79 -1.73
CA ASN A 113 -8.54 -19.79 -0.70
C ASN A 113 -7.70 -19.13 0.40
N LEU A 114 -7.79 -19.67 1.61
CA LEU A 114 -6.87 -19.29 2.69
C LEU A 114 -5.43 -19.51 2.23
N GLY A 115 -4.55 -18.57 2.52
CA GLY A 115 -3.17 -18.59 2.09
C GLY A 115 -2.90 -17.96 0.72
N ASP A 116 -3.93 -17.59 -0.02
CA ASP A 116 -3.75 -16.92 -1.31
C ASP A 116 -3.00 -15.60 -1.15
N THR A 117 -2.16 -15.29 -2.16
CA THR A 117 -1.36 -14.07 -2.17
C THR A 117 -2.20 -12.86 -2.57
N VAL A 118 -2.05 -11.79 -1.80
CA VAL A 118 -2.68 -10.49 -2.05
C VAL A 118 -1.60 -9.51 -2.52
N VAL A 119 -1.88 -8.83 -3.61
CA VAL A 119 -0.98 -7.83 -4.21
C VAL A 119 -1.75 -6.55 -4.52
N THR A 120 -1.03 -5.47 -4.80
CA THR A 120 -1.66 -4.24 -5.29
C THR A 120 -2.32 -4.50 -6.64
N SER A 121 -3.47 -3.89 -6.87
CA SER A 121 -4.24 -4.14 -8.10
C SER A 121 -3.77 -3.32 -9.31
N GLY A 122 -2.99 -2.27 -9.07
CA GLY A 122 -2.65 -1.29 -10.11
C GLY A 122 -3.77 -0.29 -10.38
N PHE A 123 -4.91 -0.45 -9.74
CA PHE A 123 -6.05 0.46 -9.87
C PHE A 123 -5.85 1.69 -9.00
N SER A 124 -4.83 2.49 -9.35
CA SER A 124 -4.36 3.62 -8.55
C SER A 124 -3.28 4.38 -9.32
N THR A 125 -3.04 5.63 -8.96
CA THR A 125 -1.88 6.40 -9.42
C THR A 125 -0.63 6.14 -8.56
N VAL A 126 -0.77 5.42 -7.45
CA VAL A 126 0.26 5.31 -6.41
C VAL A 126 1.15 4.09 -6.60
N PHE A 127 0.56 2.90 -6.65
CA PHE A 127 1.30 1.66 -6.79
C PHE A 127 1.09 1.01 -8.14
N PRO A 128 2.14 0.46 -8.76
CA PRO A 128 1.96 -0.46 -9.90
C PRO A 128 1.25 -1.73 -9.44
N GLU A 129 0.71 -2.47 -10.40
CA GLU A 129 0.12 -3.78 -10.14
C GLU A 129 1.18 -4.78 -9.68
N GLY A 130 0.82 -5.65 -8.73
CA GLY A 130 1.60 -6.81 -8.39
C GLY A 130 2.58 -6.65 -7.22
N ILE A 131 2.55 -5.52 -6.50
CA ILE A 131 3.40 -5.38 -5.32
C ILE A 131 2.81 -6.17 -4.16
N MET A 132 3.64 -6.94 -3.46
CA MET A 132 3.22 -7.78 -2.35
C MET A 132 2.54 -6.97 -1.24
N VAL A 133 1.40 -7.48 -0.80
CA VAL A 133 0.66 -6.96 0.36
C VAL A 133 0.68 -7.98 1.50
N GLY A 134 0.29 -9.20 1.22
CA GLY A 134 0.24 -10.26 2.24
C GLY A 134 -0.49 -11.50 1.75
N THR A 135 -1.04 -12.25 2.68
CA THR A 135 -1.77 -13.49 2.40
C THR A 135 -3.11 -13.50 3.11
N VAL A 136 -4.08 -14.20 2.53
CA VAL A 136 -5.41 -14.37 3.15
C VAL A 136 -5.29 -15.28 4.36
N ASP A 137 -5.59 -14.74 5.56
CA ASP A 137 -5.49 -15.45 6.82
C ASP A 137 -6.84 -16.00 7.29
N ASP A 138 -7.90 -15.23 7.11
CA ASP A 138 -9.26 -15.60 7.53
C ASP A 138 -10.30 -14.85 6.72
N MET A 139 -11.55 -15.27 6.86
CA MET A 139 -12.67 -14.71 6.11
C MET A 139 -13.90 -14.57 6.98
N SER A 140 -14.68 -13.49 6.74
CA SER A 140 -16.02 -13.32 7.27
C SER A 140 -16.89 -12.57 6.25
N ASP A 141 -18.20 -12.58 6.47
CA ASP A 141 -19.11 -11.77 5.68
C ASP A 141 -19.09 -10.32 6.18
N SER A 142 -19.32 -9.38 5.26
CA SER A 142 -19.55 -7.98 5.65
C SER A 142 -20.90 -7.86 6.37
N HIS A 143 -21.12 -6.73 7.06
CA HIS A 143 -22.36 -6.49 7.81
C HIS A 143 -23.61 -6.53 6.93
N ASP A 144 -23.51 -6.13 5.67
CA ASP A 144 -24.63 -6.11 4.74
C ASP A 144 -24.81 -7.44 4.00
N GLY A 145 -23.91 -8.40 4.16
CA GLY A 145 -23.92 -9.68 3.47
C GLY A 145 -23.64 -9.61 1.97
N LEU A 146 -23.28 -8.45 1.44
CA LEU A 146 -23.06 -8.22 0.01
C LEU A 146 -21.64 -8.47 -0.47
N SER A 147 -20.68 -8.50 0.46
CA SER A 147 -19.28 -8.67 0.15
C SER A 147 -18.57 -9.52 1.21
N TYR A 148 -17.32 -9.89 0.92
CA TYR A 148 -16.43 -10.54 1.89
C TYR A 148 -15.58 -9.52 2.62
N LEU A 149 -15.24 -9.85 3.87
CA LEU A 149 -14.23 -9.19 4.68
C LEU A 149 -13.10 -10.20 4.91
N LEU A 150 -11.95 -9.95 4.31
CA LEU A 150 -10.80 -10.85 4.44
C LEU A 150 -9.78 -10.29 5.40
N LYS A 151 -9.36 -11.12 6.36
CA LYS A 151 -8.22 -10.80 7.23
C LYS A 151 -6.94 -11.14 6.48
N ILE A 152 -6.08 -10.15 6.30
CA ILE A 152 -4.84 -10.27 5.55
C ILE A 152 -3.66 -10.23 6.52
N LYS A 153 -2.84 -11.27 6.48
CA LYS A 153 -1.55 -11.27 7.18
C LYS A 153 -0.57 -10.48 6.32
N LEU A 154 -0.14 -9.33 6.83
CA LEU A 154 0.76 -8.43 6.11
C LEU A 154 2.15 -9.06 5.94
N ALA A 155 2.71 -8.95 4.75
CA ALA A 155 4.06 -9.45 4.45
C ALA A 155 5.14 -8.55 5.04
N THR A 156 4.85 -7.26 5.18
CA THR A 156 5.77 -6.29 5.77
C THR A 156 5.81 -6.44 7.28
N ASP A 157 7.01 -6.51 7.86
CA ASP A 157 7.21 -6.44 9.31
C ASP A 157 7.36 -4.98 9.72
N PHE A 158 6.27 -4.36 10.15
CA PHE A 158 6.25 -2.95 10.49
C PHE A 158 7.09 -2.59 11.72
N GLY A 159 7.44 -3.57 12.54
CA GLY A 159 8.37 -3.37 13.66
C GLY A 159 9.82 -3.26 13.24
N LYS A 160 10.14 -3.64 12.00
CA LYS A 160 11.52 -3.71 11.48
C LYS A 160 11.72 -2.96 10.16
N VAL A 161 10.78 -2.13 9.75
CA VAL A 161 10.93 -1.35 8.51
C VAL A 161 12.10 -0.38 8.68
N SER A 162 13.06 -0.43 7.78
CA SER A 162 14.30 0.35 7.84
C SER A 162 14.65 0.94 6.48
N ASP A 163 15.12 0.11 5.54
CA ASP A 163 15.40 0.52 4.17
C ASP A 163 14.14 0.45 3.34
N VAL A 164 13.80 1.56 2.70
CA VAL A 164 12.61 1.62 1.85
C VAL A 164 12.95 2.18 0.48
N ARG A 165 12.01 1.99 -0.44
CA ARG A 165 12.03 2.63 -1.76
C ARG A 165 10.74 3.41 -1.93
N VAL A 166 10.87 4.64 -2.40
CA VAL A 166 9.73 5.48 -2.77
C VAL A 166 9.55 5.36 -4.28
N ILE A 167 8.35 5.03 -4.70
CA ILE A 167 8.03 4.76 -6.12
C ILE A 167 7.47 6.02 -6.74
N ALA A 168 8.13 6.51 -7.80
CA ALA A 168 7.61 7.56 -8.66
C ALA A 168 7.15 6.93 -9.97
N ARG A 169 5.84 6.88 -10.19
CA ARG A 169 5.28 6.34 -11.43
C ARG A 169 5.31 7.42 -12.51
N ASN A 170 5.88 7.10 -13.68
CA ASN A 170 5.85 8.00 -14.83
C ASN A 170 4.40 8.25 -15.25
N GLY A 171 4.05 9.52 -15.48
CA GLY A 171 2.68 9.89 -15.84
C GLY A 171 1.71 10.05 -14.67
N GLN A 172 2.12 9.83 -13.42
CA GLN A 172 1.24 9.99 -12.26
C GLN A 172 0.61 11.38 -12.20
N GLN A 173 1.41 12.42 -12.38
CA GLN A 173 0.94 13.79 -12.31
C GLN A 173 -0.05 14.10 -13.45
N GLU A 174 0.26 13.66 -14.66
CA GLU A 174 -0.62 13.85 -15.82
C GLU A 174 -1.96 13.13 -15.61
N GLN A 175 -1.93 11.90 -15.15
CA GLN A 175 -3.15 11.13 -14.84
C GLN A 175 -4.02 11.82 -13.81
N LYS A 176 -3.42 12.28 -12.72
CA LYS A 176 -4.13 12.98 -11.63
C LYS A 176 -4.77 14.28 -12.12
N GLU A 177 -4.05 15.06 -12.91
CA GLU A 177 -4.59 16.29 -13.47
C GLU A 177 -5.77 16.04 -14.40
N LEU A 178 -5.69 14.98 -15.20
CA LEU A 178 -6.77 14.57 -16.09
C LEU A 178 -8.02 14.14 -15.29
N GLU A 179 -7.83 13.28 -14.28
CA GLU A 179 -8.92 12.79 -13.45
C GLU A 179 -9.59 13.90 -12.63
N ASN A 180 -8.81 14.87 -12.16
CA ASN A 180 -9.33 16.01 -11.42
C ASN A 180 -10.27 16.88 -12.24
N LYS A 181 -10.16 16.89 -13.55
CA LYS A 181 -11.07 17.63 -14.43
C LYS A 181 -12.49 17.04 -14.42
N ALA A 182 -12.63 15.77 -14.15
CA ALA A 182 -13.93 15.08 -14.10
C ALA A 182 -14.68 15.34 -12.79
N VAL A 183 -13.99 15.79 -11.76
CA VAL A 183 -14.56 16.00 -10.41
C VAL A 183 -15.20 17.36 -10.26
N LYS A 184 -15.04 18.25 -11.20
CA LYS A 184 -15.61 19.60 -11.16
C LYS A 184 -17.08 19.63 -11.58
#